data_23aa817560b77c47e25bd7d2d70c0c25
#
_entry.id   23aa817560b77c47e25bd7d2d70c0c25
#
_cell.length_a   1.000
_cell.length_b   1.000
_cell.length_c   1.000
_cell.angle_alpha   90.00
_cell.angle_beta   90.00
_cell.angle_gamma   90.00
#
_symmetry.space_group_name_H-M   'P 1'
#
loop_
_entity.id
_entity.type
_entity.pdbx_description
1 polymer ?
#
loop_
_entity_poly.entity_id
_entity_poly.type
_entity_poly.pdbx_seq_one_letter_code
_entity_poly.pdbx_strand_id
1 'polypeptide(L)'
;TQSRSSAASDVYKRQVSTLGGLEVRGPDAGEFLNRFYTFGFVKQPVGRARYALLTNEAGVVIDDGVACRFGDNHYYVTATTGGVDRVYQNMLKWNAQGRLNVDIANVTSAYCGINIAGPNARLILEKVCTDIDLSPAGFPYMSVRSGTVAGIPTRLIRVGFVGELGYEIHAPQQYGEALWDALMEAGNNYTIKPFGIEAQRILRLEKGHIIIGQDTDAMSNPIEIRMSWAVSKKKPFFVGGRTLRELEKKPSLRSLVGFVVNNIESPIPQESHLILDGEYMTCLLYTSDAADDLLC
;
A
#
# COMPACT_ATOMS: atom_id res chain seq x y z
N THR A 1 -11.96 -14.57 19.34
CA THR A 1 -11.58 -15.86 18.68
C THR A 1 -12.63 -16.36 17.68
N GLN A 2 -13.84 -15.81 17.65
CA GLN A 2 -14.89 -16.25 16.70
C GLN A 2 -14.91 -15.48 15.37
N SER A 3 -14.31 -14.30 15.26
CA SER A 3 -14.30 -13.52 14.03
C SER A 3 -13.32 -14.02 12.96
N ARG A 4 -12.36 -14.86 13.33
CA ARG A 4 -11.39 -15.43 12.39
C ARG A 4 -11.93 -16.57 11.51
N SER A 5 -13.05 -17.20 11.86
CA SER A 5 -13.49 -18.41 11.15
C SER A 5 -14.41 -18.16 9.98
N SER A 6 -15.16 -17.05 9.93
CA SER A 6 -16.07 -16.76 8.82
C SER A 6 -15.40 -16.05 7.65
N ALA A 7 -14.37 -15.25 7.89
CA ALA A 7 -13.61 -14.59 6.84
C ALA A 7 -12.60 -15.52 6.14
N ALA A 8 -12.23 -16.63 6.76
CA ALA A 8 -11.19 -17.53 6.26
C ALA A 8 -11.61 -18.36 5.03
N SER A 9 -12.92 -18.48 4.74
CA SER A 9 -13.44 -19.26 3.59
C SER A 9 -13.77 -18.41 2.38
N ASP A 10 -13.97 -17.11 2.56
CA ASP A 10 -14.45 -16.22 1.51
C ASP A 10 -13.31 -15.53 0.75
N VAL A 11 -13.49 -15.31 -0.54
CA VAL A 11 -12.59 -14.52 -1.36
C VAL A 11 -13.21 -13.15 -1.60
N TYR A 12 -12.45 -12.11 -1.34
CA TYR A 12 -12.90 -10.73 -1.47
C TYR A 12 -12.23 -10.06 -2.66
N LYS A 13 -12.98 -9.23 -3.35
CA LYS A 13 -12.53 -8.47 -4.52
C LYS A 13 -12.95 -7.01 -4.41
N ARG A 14 -12.01 -6.12 -4.71
CA ARG A 14 -12.23 -4.69 -4.71
C ARG A 14 -11.56 -4.03 -5.90
N GLN A 15 -12.22 -3.02 -6.47
CA GLN A 15 -11.58 -2.09 -7.39
C GLN A 15 -10.70 -1.11 -6.59
N VAL A 16 -9.42 -1.04 -6.95
CA VAL A 16 -8.44 -0.09 -6.38
C VAL A 16 -7.96 0.92 -7.44
N SER A 17 -8.80 1.19 -8.44
CA SER A 17 -8.49 2.10 -9.55
C SER A 17 -8.21 3.53 -9.13
N THR A 18 -8.58 3.88 -7.90
CA THR A 18 -8.28 5.20 -7.32
C THR A 18 -6.86 5.29 -6.77
N LEU A 19 -6.14 4.16 -6.62
CA LEU A 19 -4.76 4.18 -6.19
C LEU A 19 -3.91 4.90 -7.25
N GLY A 20 -3.06 5.83 -6.80
CA GLY A 20 -2.17 6.57 -7.70
C GLY A 20 -1.15 5.66 -8.36
N GLY A 21 -0.86 5.91 -9.63
CA GLY A 21 0.14 5.18 -10.42
C GLY A 21 1.14 6.12 -11.07
N LEU A 22 2.42 5.91 -10.81
CA LEU A 22 3.53 6.71 -11.35
C LEU A 22 4.52 5.79 -12.09
N GLU A 23 4.88 6.16 -13.31
CA GLU A 23 5.98 5.54 -14.05
C GLU A 23 7.25 6.31 -13.77
N VAL A 24 8.33 5.58 -13.47
CA VAL A 24 9.68 6.13 -13.33
C VAL A 24 10.60 5.31 -14.23
N ARG A 25 11.10 5.92 -15.30
CA ARG A 25 11.91 5.26 -16.32
C ARG A 25 13.21 6.01 -16.55
N GLY A 26 14.23 5.28 -16.93
CA GLY A 26 15.54 5.85 -17.26
C GLY A 26 16.67 5.15 -16.53
N PRO A 27 17.93 5.35 -16.99
CA PRO A 27 19.08 4.68 -16.42
C PRO A 27 19.29 4.97 -14.93
N ASP A 28 18.84 6.14 -14.47
CA ASP A 28 18.98 6.54 -13.07
C ASP A 28 17.71 6.29 -12.24
N ALA A 29 16.69 5.57 -12.75
CA ALA A 29 15.42 5.38 -12.06
C ALA A 29 15.57 4.74 -10.66
N GLY A 30 16.44 3.73 -10.54
CA GLY A 30 16.74 3.09 -9.26
C GLY A 30 17.40 4.03 -8.26
N GLU A 31 18.34 4.85 -8.71
CA GLU A 31 19.04 5.84 -7.87
C GLU A 31 18.10 7.00 -7.48
N PHE A 32 17.26 7.46 -8.41
CA PHE A 32 16.25 8.47 -8.12
C PHE A 32 15.31 8.01 -7.00
N LEU A 33 14.69 6.84 -7.13
CA LEU A 33 13.82 6.28 -6.10
C LEU A 33 14.57 6.04 -4.79
N ASN A 34 15.83 5.63 -4.88
CA ASN A 34 16.68 5.44 -3.72
C ASN A 34 16.95 6.74 -2.95
N ARG A 35 17.05 7.89 -3.61
CA ARG A 35 17.19 9.21 -2.96
C ARG A 35 15.85 9.76 -2.50
N PHE A 36 14.77 9.45 -3.19
CA PHE A 36 13.45 10.01 -2.95
C PHE A 36 12.74 9.34 -1.76
N TYR A 37 12.71 8.01 -1.71
CA TYR A 37 12.04 7.23 -0.67
C TYR A 37 12.99 6.78 0.44
N THR A 38 12.44 6.43 1.60
CA THR A 38 13.21 6.00 2.78
C THR A 38 13.88 4.65 2.61
N PHE A 39 13.28 3.71 1.86
CA PHE A 39 13.81 2.36 1.63
C PHE A 39 14.83 2.30 0.49
N GLY A 40 15.57 1.19 0.35
CA GLY A 40 16.62 1.05 -0.68
C GLY A 40 16.10 0.46 -1.98
N PHE A 41 16.40 1.08 -3.15
CA PHE A 41 15.87 0.65 -4.46
C PHE A 41 16.94 0.25 -5.47
N VAL A 42 18.17 0.75 -5.37
CA VAL A 42 19.27 0.44 -6.33
C VAL A 42 19.48 -1.07 -6.50
N LYS A 43 19.46 -1.82 -5.41
CA LYS A 43 19.65 -3.29 -5.42
C LYS A 43 18.32 -4.06 -5.40
N GLN A 44 17.21 -3.45 -5.75
CA GLN A 44 15.94 -4.16 -5.88
C GLN A 44 15.99 -5.05 -7.13
N PRO A 45 15.76 -6.36 -7.03
CA PRO A 45 15.75 -7.22 -8.22
C PRO A 45 14.56 -6.87 -9.14
N VAL A 46 14.74 -7.06 -10.45
CA VAL A 46 13.63 -7.04 -11.41
C VAL A 46 12.61 -8.12 -11.02
N GLY A 47 11.34 -7.85 -11.21
CA GLY A 47 10.25 -8.74 -10.80
C GLY A 47 9.90 -8.68 -9.31
N ARG A 48 10.44 -7.71 -8.57
CA ARG A 48 10.15 -7.50 -7.14
C ARG A 48 9.49 -6.16 -6.89
N ALA A 49 8.69 -6.13 -5.83
CA ALA A 49 8.12 -4.92 -5.24
C ALA A 49 8.84 -4.58 -3.92
N ARG A 50 8.82 -3.31 -3.55
CA ARG A 50 9.25 -2.82 -2.24
C ARG A 50 8.32 -1.74 -1.74
N TYR A 51 8.11 -1.73 -0.44
CA TYR A 51 7.37 -0.65 0.20
C TYR A 51 8.09 0.69 -0.01
N ALA A 52 7.34 1.70 -0.36
CA ALA A 52 7.83 3.02 -0.72
C ALA A 52 7.25 4.07 0.25
N LEU A 53 7.93 4.30 1.37
CA LEU A 53 7.55 5.32 2.35
C LEU A 53 8.23 6.64 1.98
N LEU A 54 7.43 7.70 1.83
CA LEU A 54 7.90 9.04 1.52
C LEU A 54 7.87 9.91 2.77
N THR A 55 8.97 10.62 3.02
CA THR A 55 9.05 11.66 4.05
C THR A 55 9.43 13.00 3.42
N ASN A 56 9.10 14.10 4.12
CA ASN A 56 9.66 15.42 3.81
C ASN A 56 11.04 15.58 4.46
N GLU A 57 11.66 16.75 4.28
CA GLU A 57 12.97 17.09 4.82
C GLU A 57 12.99 17.11 6.37
N ALA A 58 11.84 17.38 6.99
CA ALA A 58 11.66 17.32 8.45
C ALA A 58 11.48 15.88 8.98
N GLY A 59 11.48 14.85 8.09
CA GLY A 59 11.29 13.46 8.47
C GLY A 59 9.83 13.07 8.72
N VAL A 60 8.88 13.95 8.42
CA VAL A 60 7.45 13.69 8.53
C VAL A 60 6.99 12.83 7.38
N VAL A 61 6.15 11.82 7.64
CA VAL A 61 5.56 10.96 6.61
C VAL A 61 4.57 11.76 5.78
N ILE A 62 4.71 11.66 4.45
CA ILE A 62 3.86 12.38 3.49
C ILE A 62 2.92 11.42 2.76
N ASP A 63 3.45 10.26 2.35
CA ASP A 63 2.73 9.29 1.53
C ASP A 63 3.41 7.92 1.61
N ASP A 64 2.71 6.91 1.16
CA ASP A 64 3.24 5.56 1.03
C ASP A 64 2.70 4.86 -0.22
N GLY A 65 3.33 3.75 -0.55
CA GLY A 65 2.93 2.91 -1.67
C GLY A 65 3.89 1.75 -1.87
N VAL A 66 3.90 1.24 -3.09
CA VAL A 66 4.74 0.11 -3.48
C VAL A 66 5.48 0.46 -4.77
N ALA A 67 6.82 0.35 -4.76
CA ALA A 67 7.65 0.50 -5.95
C ALA A 67 7.94 -0.87 -6.55
N CYS A 68 7.41 -1.09 -7.74
CA CYS A 68 7.47 -2.32 -8.52
C CYS A 68 8.54 -2.20 -9.61
N ARG A 69 9.58 -3.04 -9.60
CA ARG A 69 10.61 -3.03 -10.64
C ARG A 69 10.26 -4.01 -11.74
N PHE A 70 9.84 -3.51 -12.90
CA PHE A 70 9.48 -4.31 -14.08
C PHE A 70 10.64 -4.52 -15.06
N GLY A 71 11.67 -3.70 -14.99
CA GLY A 71 12.87 -3.79 -15.82
C GLY A 71 14.04 -3.07 -15.18
N ASP A 72 15.22 -3.13 -15.81
CA ASP A 72 16.43 -2.50 -15.26
C ASP A 72 16.25 -1.00 -15.05
N ASN A 73 15.60 -0.34 -15.99
CA ASN A 73 15.36 1.10 -16.00
C ASN A 73 13.87 1.44 -15.91
N HIS A 74 13.05 0.54 -15.34
CA HIS A 74 11.59 0.71 -15.32
C HIS A 74 11.01 0.34 -13.97
N TYR A 75 10.40 1.33 -13.33
CA TYR A 75 9.62 1.18 -12.11
C TYR A 75 8.20 1.71 -12.31
N TYR A 76 7.25 1.01 -11.72
CA TYR A 76 5.89 1.47 -11.50
C TYR A 76 5.70 1.65 -9.99
N VAL A 77 5.28 2.84 -9.57
CA VAL A 77 5.16 3.19 -8.16
C VAL A 77 3.73 3.57 -7.86
N THR A 78 3.14 2.96 -6.84
CA THR A 78 1.82 3.36 -6.36
C THR A 78 1.95 4.45 -5.29
N ALA A 79 0.89 5.23 -5.11
CA ALA A 79 0.74 6.26 -4.09
C ALA A 79 -0.70 6.30 -3.60
N THR A 80 -0.97 6.96 -2.47
CA THR A 80 -2.35 7.13 -2.00
C THR A 80 -3.18 7.92 -3.03
N THR A 81 -4.47 7.64 -3.08
CA THR A 81 -5.41 8.31 -4.01
C THR A 81 -5.34 9.84 -3.91
N GLY A 82 -5.41 10.38 -2.70
CA GLY A 82 -5.37 11.82 -2.48
C GLY A 82 -3.98 12.43 -2.52
N GLY A 83 -2.92 11.60 -2.47
CA GLY A 83 -1.52 12.04 -2.41
C GLY A 83 -0.78 12.03 -3.72
N VAL A 84 -1.25 11.29 -4.74
CA VAL A 84 -0.49 11.01 -5.97
C VAL A 84 0.01 12.25 -6.69
N ASP A 85 -0.80 13.28 -6.81
CA ASP A 85 -0.39 14.52 -7.49
C ASP A 85 0.70 15.25 -6.71
N ARG A 86 0.60 15.28 -5.38
CA ARG A 86 1.65 15.83 -4.52
C ARG A 86 2.94 15.02 -4.61
N VAL A 87 2.85 13.69 -4.62
CA VAL A 87 4.01 12.81 -4.81
C VAL A 87 4.65 13.08 -6.18
N TYR A 88 3.86 13.15 -7.25
CA TYR A 88 4.33 13.43 -8.60
C TYR A 88 5.05 14.79 -8.68
N GLN A 89 4.45 15.86 -8.16
CA GLN A 89 5.07 17.19 -8.13
C GLN A 89 6.38 17.20 -7.33
N ASN A 90 6.42 16.50 -6.20
CA ASN A 90 7.66 16.35 -5.43
C ASN A 90 8.73 15.58 -6.20
N MET A 91 8.37 14.53 -6.94
CA MET A 91 9.31 13.79 -7.78
C MET A 91 9.92 14.70 -8.84
N LEU A 92 9.10 15.49 -9.55
CA LEU A 92 9.57 16.45 -10.55
C LEU A 92 10.50 17.50 -9.93
N LYS A 93 10.11 18.08 -8.78
CA LYS A 93 10.92 19.06 -8.04
C LYS A 93 12.29 18.48 -7.66
N TRP A 94 12.31 17.28 -7.08
CA TRP A 94 13.55 16.64 -6.66
C TRP A 94 14.43 16.24 -7.85
N ASN A 95 13.83 15.79 -8.97
CA ASN A 95 14.60 15.48 -10.17
C ASN A 95 15.19 16.74 -10.82
N ALA A 96 14.45 17.85 -10.83
CA ALA A 96 14.96 19.12 -11.34
C ALA A 96 16.23 19.60 -10.58
N GLN A 97 16.31 19.31 -9.27
CA GLN A 97 17.47 19.60 -8.45
C GLN A 97 18.59 18.54 -8.64
N GLY A 98 18.22 17.25 -8.65
CA GLY A 98 19.16 16.13 -8.73
C GLY A 98 19.73 15.89 -10.12
N ARG A 99 19.04 16.36 -11.17
CA ARG A 99 19.39 16.21 -12.60
C ARG A 99 19.75 14.76 -12.99
N LEU A 100 18.99 13.80 -12.45
CA LEU A 100 19.12 12.40 -12.80
C LEU A 100 18.41 12.15 -14.15
N ASN A 101 18.94 11.22 -14.92
CA ASN A 101 18.36 10.84 -16.21
C ASN A 101 17.17 9.89 -15.99
N VAL A 102 16.02 10.49 -15.66
CA VAL A 102 14.76 9.78 -15.46
C VAL A 102 13.58 10.56 -16.04
N ASP A 103 12.66 9.83 -16.65
CA ASP A 103 11.35 10.29 -17.05
C ASP A 103 10.34 9.85 -16.00
N ILE A 104 9.48 10.78 -15.57
CA ILE A 104 8.46 10.55 -14.55
C ILE A 104 7.11 10.94 -15.14
N ALA A 105 6.15 10.01 -15.10
CA ALA A 105 4.80 10.24 -15.61
C ALA A 105 3.74 9.80 -14.60
N ASN A 106 2.71 10.64 -14.41
CA ASN A 106 1.51 10.24 -13.70
C ASN A 106 0.61 9.46 -14.68
N VAL A 107 0.43 8.17 -14.41
CA VAL A 107 -0.37 7.25 -15.24
C VAL A 107 -1.61 6.74 -14.50
N THR A 108 -2.03 7.42 -13.44
CA THR A 108 -3.16 7.02 -12.61
C THR A 108 -4.41 6.74 -13.43
N SER A 109 -4.75 7.61 -14.38
CA SER A 109 -5.92 7.45 -15.24
C SER A 109 -5.76 6.43 -16.37
N ALA A 110 -4.55 5.93 -16.61
CA ALA A 110 -4.30 4.95 -17.66
C ALA A 110 -4.62 3.50 -17.25
N TYR A 111 -4.69 3.25 -15.95
CA TYR A 111 -4.89 1.90 -15.39
C TYR A 111 -6.13 1.83 -14.51
N CYS A 112 -6.83 0.71 -14.60
CA CYS A 112 -7.70 0.24 -13.54
C CYS A 112 -6.92 -0.73 -12.64
N GLY A 113 -7.23 -0.74 -11.34
CA GLY A 113 -6.69 -1.69 -10.39
C GLY A 113 -7.81 -2.52 -9.76
N ILE A 114 -7.65 -3.83 -9.70
CA ILE A 114 -8.55 -4.73 -8.99
C ILE A 114 -7.73 -5.50 -7.95
N ASN A 115 -8.18 -5.46 -6.70
CA ASN A 115 -7.62 -6.30 -5.66
C ASN A 115 -8.47 -7.56 -5.50
N ILE A 116 -7.84 -8.73 -5.51
CA ILE A 116 -8.44 -10.00 -5.12
C ILE A 116 -7.69 -10.51 -3.89
N ALA A 117 -8.42 -10.80 -2.81
CA ALA A 117 -7.84 -11.22 -1.55
C ALA A 117 -8.66 -12.34 -0.91
N GLY A 118 -7.98 -13.24 -0.22
CA GLY A 118 -8.58 -14.39 0.46
C GLY A 118 -7.82 -15.68 0.19
N PRO A 119 -8.10 -16.74 0.94
CA PRO A 119 -7.37 -18.01 0.86
C PRO A 119 -7.44 -18.65 -0.54
N ASN A 120 -8.56 -18.44 -1.27
CA ASN A 120 -8.78 -18.98 -2.60
C ASN A 120 -8.39 -18.02 -3.75
N ALA A 121 -7.84 -16.84 -3.45
CA ALA A 121 -7.50 -15.83 -4.45
C ALA A 121 -6.58 -16.38 -5.56
N ARG A 122 -5.59 -17.21 -5.19
CA ARG A 122 -4.70 -17.86 -6.15
C ARG A 122 -5.44 -18.83 -7.07
N LEU A 123 -6.30 -19.69 -6.52
CA LEU A 123 -7.04 -20.68 -7.27
C LEU A 123 -7.97 -20.04 -8.32
N ILE A 124 -8.51 -18.87 -8.01
CA ILE A 124 -9.31 -18.10 -8.95
C ILE A 124 -8.43 -17.51 -10.05
N LEU A 125 -7.29 -16.92 -9.70
CA LEU A 125 -6.36 -16.36 -10.67
C LEU A 125 -5.79 -17.43 -11.61
N GLU A 126 -5.49 -18.63 -11.14
CA GLU A 126 -4.98 -19.76 -11.94
C GLU A 126 -5.95 -20.16 -13.06
N LYS A 127 -7.26 -19.88 -12.92
CA LYS A 127 -8.24 -20.14 -13.98
C LYS A 127 -8.20 -19.16 -15.14
N VAL A 128 -7.77 -17.92 -14.88
CA VAL A 128 -7.83 -16.80 -15.84
C VAL A 128 -6.46 -16.24 -16.19
N CYS A 129 -5.38 -16.74 -15.56
CA CYS A 129 -4.01 -16.32 -15.79
C CYS A 129 -3.15 -17.57 -16.03
N THR A 130 -2.78 -17.81 -17.30
CA THR A 130 -2.10 -19.04 -17.72
C THR A 130 -0.64 -18.84 -18.09
N ASP A 131 -0.18 -17.60 -18.19
CA ASP A 131 1.16 -17.22 -18.65
C ASP A 131 2.09 -16.75 -17.50
N ILE A 132 1.59 -16.77 -16.25
CA ILE A 132 2.36 -16.45 -15.05
C ILE A 132 2.33 -17.66 -14.11
N ASP A 133 3.50 -18.09 -13.65
CA ASP A 133 3.58 -19.08 -12.57
C ASP A 133 3.12 -18.43 -11.26
N LEU A 134 1.88 -18.76 -10.83
CA LEU A 134 1.26 -18.26 -9.62
C LEU A 134 1.61 -19.10 -8.37
N SER A 135 2.41 -20.16 -8.51
CA SER A 135 2.84 -20.99 -7.37
C SER A 135 3.51 -20.14 -6.27
N PRO A 136 3.52 -20.60 -5.02
CA PRO A 136 4.21 -19.87 -3.93
C PRO A 136 5.69 -19.59 -4.22
N ALA A 137 6.35 -20.49 -4.94
CA ALA A 137 7.77 -20.35 -5.32
C ALA A 137 7.96 -19.41 -6.53
N GLY A 138 7.10 -19.53 -7.55
CA GLY A 138 7.19 -18.72 -8.78
C GLY A 138 6.73 -17.27 -8.58
N PHE A 139 5.75 -17.07 -7.66
CA PHE A 139 5.21 -15.74 -7.37
C PHE A 139 5.13 -15.47 -5.86
N PRO A 140 6.28 -15.36 -5.17
CA PRO A 140 6.33 -15.09 -3.73
C PRO A 140 5.82 -13.69 -3.39
N TYR A 141 5.50 -13.46 -2.11
CA TYR A 141 5.09 -12.15 -1.59
C TYR A 141 6.06 -11.03 -2.02
N MET A 142 5.52 -9.85 -2.34
CA MET A 142 6.25 -8.71 -2.91
C MET A 142 6.92 -9.03 -4.25
N SER A 143 6.28 -9.83 -5.09
CA SER A 143 6.67 -10.04 -6.49
C SER A 143 5.75 -9.28 -7.44
N VAL A 144 6.28 -8.98 -8.62
CA VAL A 144 5.54 -8.37 -9.73
C VAL A 144 5.81 -9.13 -11.02
N ARG A 145 4.81 -9.25 -11.86
CA ARG A 145 4.90 -9.88 -13.20
C ARG A 145 4.04 -9.09 -14.18
N SER A 146 4.48 -9.06 -15.42
CA SER A 146 3.63 -8.70 -16.56
C SER A 146 3.16 -9.98 -17.23
N GLY A 147 1.91 -10.02 -17.62
CA GLY A 147 1.29 -11.16 -18.30
C GLY A 147 -0.15 -10.85 -18.64
N THR A 148 -0.99 -11.85 -18.75
CA THR A 148 -2.40 -11.70 -19.08
C THR A 148 -3.30 -12.29 -18.00
N VAL A 149 -4.41 -11.61 -17.73
CA VAL A 149 -5.51 -12.12 -16.92
C VAL A 149 -6.77 -12.04 -17.78
N ALA A 150 -7.43 -13.17 -18.00
CA ALA A 150 -8.55 -13.29 -18.94
C ALA A 150 -8.23 -12.76 -20.37
N GLY A 151 -7.00 -12.98 -20.84
CA GLY A 151 -6.53 -12.47 -22.12
C GLY A 151 -6.21 -10.97 -22.16
N ILE A 152 -6.39 -10.25 -21.05
CA ILE A 152 -6.14 -8.81 -20.94
C ILE A 152 -4.70 -8.60 -20.43
N PRO A 153 -3.86 -7.79 -21.12
CA PRO A 153 -2.53 -7.46 -20.64
C PRO A 153 -2.57 -6.78 -19.27
N THR A 154 -1.84 -7.31 -18.30
CA THR A 154 -1.87 -6.84 -16.92
C THR A 154 -0.48 -6.75 -16.30
N ARG A 155 -0.39 -5.93 -15.26
CA ARG A 155 0.65 -5.96 -14.24
C ARG A 155 0.08 -6.61 -13.02
N LEU A 156 0.58 -7.77 -12.66
CA LEU A 156 0.16 -8.50 -11.49
C LEU A 156 1.15 -8.27 -10.35
N ILE A 157 0.65 -7.83 -9.21
CA ILE A 157 1.46 -7.51 -8.02
C ILE A 157 0.97 -8.37 -6.87
N ARG A 158 1.86 -9.16 -6.26
CA ARG A 158 1.52 -9.95 -5.10
C ARG A 158 1.74 -9.16 -3.82
N VAL A 159 0.74 -8.40 -3.45
CA VAL A 159 0.65 -7.61 -2.22
C VAL A 159 -0.67 -7.88 -1.52
N GLY A 160 -0.75 -7.59 -0.23
CA GLY A 160 -1.98 -7.70 0.54
C GLY A 160 -2.08 -6.54 1.52
N PHE A 161 -3.23 -5.89 1.54
CA PHE A 161 -3.52 -4.81 2.48
C PHE A 161 -4.48 -5.25 3.59
N VAL A 162 -5.34 -6.21 3.29
CA VAL A 162 -6.40 -6.71 4.19
C VAL A 162 -5.98 -7.92 5.05
N GLY A 163 -4.71 -8.27 5.04
CA GLY A 163 -4.18 -9.35 5.88
C GLY A 163 -4.28 -10.76 5.30
N GLU A 164 -4.88 -10.92 4.13
CA GLU A 164 -5.07 -12.18 3.43
C GLU A 164 -4.10 -12.35 2.26
N LEU A 165 -4.07 -13.57 1.67
CA LEU A 165 -3.40 -13.80 0.40
C LEU A 165 -4.04 -12.89 -0.66
N GLY A 166 -3.28 -11.92 -1.16
CA GLY A 166 -3.78 -10.89 -2.04
C GLY A 166 -2.95 -10.67 -3.28
N TYR A 167 -3.63 -10.20 -4.32
CA TYR A 167 -3.04 -9.76 -5.57
C TYR A 167 -3.73 -8.48 -6.03
N GLU A 168 -2.93 -7.57 -6.57
CA GLU A 168 -3.43 -6.40 -7.30
C GLU A 168 -3.19 -6.62 -8.79
N ILE A 169 -4.23 -6.44 -9.58
CA ILE A 169 -4.25 -6.62 -11.03
C ILE A 169 -4.45 -5.25 -11.64
N HIS A 170 -3.40 -4.70 -12.24
CA HIS A 170 -3.44 -3.41 -12.92
C HIS A 170 -3.51 -3.64 -14.43
N ALA A 171 -4.63 -3.26 -15.03
CA ALA A 171 -4.90 -3.38 -16.47
C ALA A 171 -5.16 -2.01 -17.09
N PRO A 172 -5.04 -1.84 -18.43
CA PRO A 172 -5.47 -0.61 -19.06
C PRO A 172 -6.94 -0.31 -18.73
N GLN A 173 -7.26 0.95 -18.44
CA GLN A 173 -8.52 1.36 -17.82
C GLN A 173 -9.77 0.86 -18.55
N GLN A 174 -9.73 0.83 -19.90
CA GLN A 174 -10.86 0.38 -20.73
C GLN A 174 -11.27 -1.07 -20.50
N TYR A 175 -10.43 -1.89 -19.90
CA TYR A 175 -10.71 -3.31 -19.63
C TYR A 175 -11.22 -3.58 -18.21
N GLY A 176 -11.46 -2.54 -17.42
CA GLY A 176 -11.82 -2.70 -16.01
C GLY A 176 -13.07 -3.54 -15.76
N GLU A 177 -14.14 -3.30 -16.53
CA GLU A 177 -15.39 -4.05 -16.44
C GLU A 177 -15.20 -5.51 -16.88
N ALA A 178 -14.60 -5.73 -18.05
CA ALA A 178 -14.36 -7.07 -18.56
C ALA A 178 -13.48 -7.91 -17.62
N LEU A 179 -12.46 -7.30 -17.02
CA LEU A 179 -11.60 -7.95 -16.02
C LEU A 179 -12.37 -8.26 -14.74
N TRP A 180 -13.25 -7.34 -14.32
CA TRP A 180 -14.12 -7.56 -13.18
C TRP A 180 -15.04 -8.75 -13.37
N ASP A 181 -15.73 -8.82 -14.50
CA ASP A 181 -16.70 -9.89 -14.81
C ASP A 181 -16.00 -11.25 -14.93
N ALA A 182 -14.86 -11.30 -15.60
CA ALA A 182 -14.07 -12.52 -15.74
C ALA A 182 -13.62 -13.08 -14.38
N LEU A 183 -13.20 -12.21 -13.44
CA LEU A 183 -12.82 -12.63 -12.09
C LEU A 183 -14.03 -13.10 -11.28
N MET A 184 -15.21 -12.45 -11.43
CA MET A 184 -16.44 -12.89 -10.77
C MET A 184 -16.88 -14.25 -11.26
N GLU A 185 -16.87 -14.47 -12.59
CA GLU A 185 -17.20 -15.75 -13.18
C GLU A 185 -16.25 -16.87 -12.72
N ALA A 186 -14.93 -16.63 -12.80
CA ALA A 186 -13.93 -17.60 -12.33
C ALA A 186 -14.07 -17.95 -10.86
N GLY A 187 -14.55 -16.99 -10.06
CA GLY A 187 -14.72 -17.11 -8.62
C GLY A 187 -16.04 -17.71 -8.14
N ASN A 188 -17.02 -17.95 -9.03
CA ASN A 188 -18.36 -18.43 -8.65
C ASN A 188 -18.34 -19.67 -7.74
N ASN A 189 -17.45 -20.64 -8.02
CA ASN A 189 -17.33 -21.87 -7.21
C ASN A 189 -16.49 -21.67 -5.92
N TYR A 190 -16.00 -20.46 -5.66
CA TYR A 190 -15.16 -20.13 -4.51
C TYR A 190 -15.78 -19.04 -3.63
N THR A 191 -17.07 -18.82 -3.77
CA THR A 191 -17.83 -17.82 -2.97
C THR A 191 -17.21 -16.42 -3.05
N ILE A 192 -16.71 -16.02 -4.21
CA ILE A 192 -16.17 -14.67 -4.42
C ILE A 192 -17.25 -13.62 -4.17
N LYS A 193 -16.92 -12.58 -3.43
CA LYS A 193 -17.83 -11.47 -3.13
C LYS A 193 -17.14 -10.13 -3.37
N PRO A 194 -17.85 -9.13 -3.90
CA PRO A 194 -17.34 -7.77 -3.91
C PRO A 194 -17.30 -7.23 -2.47
N PHE A 195 -16.29 -6.43 -2.15
CA PHE A 195 -16.23 -5.71 -0.89
C PHE A 195 -15.91 -4.22 -1.12
N GLY A 196 -16.49 -3.37 -0.29
CA GLY A 196 -16.34 -1.93 -0.38
C GLY A 196 -15.14 -1.38 0.40
N ILE A 197 -15.01 -0.05 0.38
CA ILE A 197 -13.92 0.66 1.05
C ILE A 197 -13.99 0.50 2.57
N GLU A 198 -15.20 0.47 3.14
CA GLU A 198 -15.39 0.31 4.59
C GLU A 198 -14.94 -1.06 5.07
N ALA A 199 -15.29 -2.12 4.35
CA ALA A 199 -14.79 -3.46 4.67
C ALA A 199 -13.25 -3.52 4.60
N GLN A 200 -12.63 -2.83 3.64
CA GLN A 200 -11.17 -2.73 3.56
C GLN A 200 -10.58 -1.99 4.76
N ARG A 201 -11.19 -0.91 5.20
CA ARG A 201 -10.75 -0.13 6.36
C ARG A 201 -10.73 -0.98 7.63
N ILE A 202 -11.77 -1.80 7.84
CA ILE A 202 -11.85 -2.73 8.97
C ILE A 202 -10.78 -3.83 8.87
N LEU A 203 -10.72 -4.53 7.73
CA LEU A 203 -9.81 -5.65 7.54
C LEU A 203 -8.34 -5.24 7.64
N ARG A 204 -7.97 -4.07 7.10
CA ARG A 204 -6.60 -3.58 7.21
C ARG A 204 -6.21 -3.23 8.66
N LEU A 205 -7.19 -2.71 9.43
CA LEU A 205 -7.00 -2.37 10.83
C LEU A 205 -6.76 -3.64 11.68
N GLU A 206 -7.52 -4.70 11.44
CA GLU A 206 -7.32 -6.00 12.08
C GLU A 206 -5.91 -6.56 11.80
N LYS A 207 -5.36 -6.28 10.59
CA LYS A 207 -3.98 -6.64 10.24
C LYS A 207 -2.94 -5.71 10.85
N GLY A 208 -3.31 -4.49 11.22
CA GLY A 208 -2.40 -3.44 11.70
C GLY A 208 -1.70 -2.68 10.57
N HIS A 209 -2.28 -2.68 9.36
CA HIS A 209 -1.83 -1.79 8.29
C HIS A 209 -2.39 -0.39 8.49
N ILE A 210 -1.53 0.62 8.40
CA ILE A 210 -1.93 2.02 8.53
C ILE A 210 -2.34 2.61 7.17
N ILE A 211 -3.17 3.64 7.23
CA ILE A 211 -3.49 4.52 6.10
C ILE A 211 -2.90 5.88 6.40
N ILE A 212 -1.97 6.34 5.55
CA ILE A 212 -1.38 7.66 5.70
C ILE A 212 -2.45 8.73 5.49
N GLY A 213 -2.54 9.66 6.45
CA GLY A 213 -3.56 10.70 6.46
C GLY A 213 -4.84 10.35 7.24
N GLN A 214 -5.03 9.06 7.59
CA GLN A 214 -6.09 8.63 8.52
C GLN A 214 -5.50 8.26 9.89
N ASP A 215 -4.48 7.40 9.92
CA ASP A 215 -3.82 6.98 11.16
C ASP A 215 -2.57 7.81 11.46
N THR A 216 -2.30 8.83 10.65
CA THR A 216 -1.17 9.74 10.81
C THR A 216 -1.62 11.19 10.69
N ASP A 217 -1.04 12.05 11.48
CA ASP A 217 -1.18 13.50 11.33
C ASP A 217 -0.06 14.08 10.44
N ALA A 218 -0.11 15.39 10.18
CA ALA A 218 0.89 16.09 9.38
C ALA A 218 2.26 16.26 10.11
N MET A 219 2.44 15.65 11.26
CA MET A 219 3.65 15.73 12.09
C MET A 219 4.27 14.36 12.37
N SER A 220 3.57 13.28 12.10
CA SER A 220 4.02 11.91 12.40
C SER A 220 5.24 11.52 11.58
N ASN A 221 6.25 10.96 12.25
CA ASN A 221 7.44 10.40 11.62
C ASN A 221 7.42 8.85 11.65
N PRO A 222 8.27 8.17 10.86
CA PRO A 222 8.26 6.70 10.80
C PRO A 222 8.54 5.98 12.11
N ILE A 223 9.22 6.64 13.09
CA ILE A 223 9.53 6.05 14.39
C ILE A 223 8.24 5.98 15.21
N GLU A 224 7.51 7.09 15.27
CA GLU A 224 6.25 7.21 16.02
C GLU A 224 5.18 6.25 15.52
N ILE A 225 5.06 6.06 14.21
CA ILE A 225 4.07 5.15 13.59
C ILE A 225 4.57 3.71 13.42
N ARG A 226 5.67 3.34 14.10
CA ARG A 226 6.28 2.00 14.09
C ARG A 226 6.66 1.47 12.71
N MET A 227 7.04 2.37 11.79
CA MET A 227 7.50 2.04 10.44
C MET A 227 9.00 2.18 10.25
N SER A 228 9.80 2.17 11.30
CA SER A 228 11.27 2.22 11.23
C SER A 228 11.87 1.11 10.36
N TRP A 229 11.17 -0.01 10.20
CA TRP A 229 11.56 -1.11 9.30
C TRP A 229 11.60 -0.70 7.82
N ALA A 230 10.81 0.32 7.43
CA ALA A 230 10.79 0.88 6.07
C ALA A 230 11.85 1.96 5.85
N VAL A 231 12.64 2.30 6.87
CA VAL A 231 13.70 3.31 6.80
C VAL A 231 15.06 2.64 6.71
N SER A 232 15.79 2.88 5.63
CA SER A 232 17.11 2.31 5.43
C SER A 232 18.17 2.99 6.31
N LYS A 233 18.85 2.19 7.14
CA LYS A 233 19.99 2.63 7.94
C LYS A 233 21.30 2.72 7.16
N LYS A 234 21.36 2.13 5.96
CA LYS A 234 22.59 1.98 5.16
C LYS A 234 22.75 3.02 4.06
N LYS A 235 21.68 3.76 3.72
CA LYS A 235 21.75 4.77 2.65
C LYS A 235 22.45 6.04 3.16
N PRO A 236 23.35 6.62 2.36
CA PRO A 236 23.99 7.88 2.72
C PRO A 236 23.00 9.05 2.70
N PHE A 237 22.07 9.03 1.74
CA PHE A 237 21.09 10.09 1.53
C PHE A 237 19.72 9.55 1.11
N PHE A 238 18.69 10.18 1.63
CA PHE A 238 17.30 10.19 1.13
C PHE A 238 16.58 11.39 1.76
N VAL A 239 15.45 11.79 1.18
CA VAL A 239 14.65 12.92 1.69
C VAL A 239 14.22 12.66 3.13
N GLY A 240 14.54 13.58 4.05
CA GLY A 240 14.27 13.42 5.49
C GLY A 240 15.29 12.58 6.27
N GLY A 241 16.23 11.91 5.58
CA GLY A 241 17.14 10.96 6.23
C GLY A 241 18.06 11.56 7.27
N ARG A 242 18.48 12.84 7.13
CA ARG A 242 19.28 13.52 8.16
C ARG A 242 18.48 13.72 9.44
N THR A 243 17.28 14.23 9.30
CA THR A 243 16.39 14.51 10.45
C THR A 243 16.01 13.22 11.16
N LEU A 244 15.66 12.16 10.42
CA LEU A 244 15.31 10.87 11.01
C LEU A 244 16.46 10.25 11.80
N ARG A 245 17.72 10.38 11.35
CA ARG A 245 18.89 9.94 12.11
C ARG A 245 19.08 10.71 13.42
N GLU A 246 18.72 11.98 13.47
CA GLU A 246 18.77 12.76 14.71
C GLU A 246 17.59 12.42 15.64
N LEU A 247 16.40 12.20 15.09
CA LEU A 247 15.24 11.77 15.88
C LEU A 247 15.43 10.38 16.49
N GLU A 248 16.10 9.46 15.78
CA GLU A 248 16.38 8.10 16.29
C GLU A 248 17.28 8.08 17.54
N LYS A 249 18.04 9.15 17.78
CA LYS A 249 18.89 9.32 18.99
C LYS A 249 18.12 9.82 20.22
N LYS A 250 16.88 10.26 20.03
CA LYS A 250 16.04 10.82 21.09
C LYS A 250 14.92 9.84 21.45
N PRO A 251 14.46 9.84 22.71
CA PRO A 251 13.26 9.09 23.06
C PRO A 251 12.05 9.62 22.26
N SER A 252 11.26 8.72 21.70
CA SER A 252 10.02 9.12 21.05
C SER A 252 9.00 9.50 22.12
N LEU A 253 8.37 10.66 21.97
CA LEU A 253 7.34 11.14 22.87
C LEU A 253 5.96 10.52 22.58
N ARG A 254 5.78 10.02 21.35
CA ARG A 254 4.54 9.42 20.89
C ARG A 254 4.81 8.07 20.26
N SER A 255 3.86 7.17 20.33
CA SER A 255 3.91 5.88 19.62
C SER A 255 2.51 5.45 19.24
N LEU A 256 2.33 5.09 17.98
CA LEU A 256 1.09 4.47 17.52
C LEU A 256 0.88 3.13 18.23
N VAL A 257 -0.28 2.95 18.82
CA VAL A 257 -0.69 1.73 19.51
C VAL A 257 -2.06 1.30 19.00
N GLY A 258 -2.34 0.01 19.10
CA GLY A 258 -3.66 -0.57 18.83
C GLY A 258 -4.28 -1.06 20.13
N PHE A 259 -5.59 -0.95 20.22
CA PHE A 259 -6.37 -1.47 21.33
C PHE A 259 -7.29 -2.59 20.85
N VAL A 260 -7.45 -3.60 21.69
CA VAL A 260 -8.49 -4.62 21.54
C VAL A 260 -9.50 -4.41 22.66
N VAL A 261 -10.73 -4.13 22.28
CA VAL A 261 -11.81 -3.95 23.27
C VAL A 261 -12.37 -5.33 23.64
N ASN A 262 -12.40 -5.61 24.93
CA ASN A 262 -12.98 -6.84 25.46
C ASN A 262 -14.46 -6.62 25.85
N ASN A 263 -15.30 -7.65 25.67
CA ASN A 263 -16.70 -7.67 26.07
C ASN A 263 -17.55 -6.54 25.46
N ILE A 264 -17.49 -6.42 24.13
CA ILE A 264 -18.29 -5.42 23.40
C ILE A 264 -19.74 -5.90 23.36
N GLU A 265 -20.61 -5.26 24.11
CA GLU A 265 -22.08 -5.43 24.06
C GLU A 265 -22.72 -4.46 23.06
N SER A 266 -22.01 -3.41 22.66
CA SER A 266 -22.45 -2.41 21.68
C SER A 266 -21.31 -2.09 20.70
N PRO A 267 -21.61 -1.55 19.51
CA PRO A 267 -20.58 -1.09 18.58
C PRO A 267 -19.60 -0.12 19.27
N ILE A 268 -18.32 -0.26 18.95
CA ILE A 268 -17.33 0.72 19.41
C ILE A 268 -17.72 2.06 18.80
N PRO A 269 -17.77 3.14 19.60
CA PRO A 269 -18.09 4.46 19.07
C PRO A 269 -17.16 4.83 17.91
N GLN A 270 -17.74 5.48 16.91
CA GLN A 270 -16.97 6.03 15.81
C GLN A 270 -16.01 7.10 16.32
N GLU A 271 -15.01 7.40 15.58
CA GLU A 271 -13.90 8.35 15.67
C GLU A 271 -13.97 9.47 16.74
N SER A 272 -12.81 10.06 17.00
CA SER A 272 -12.66 11.25 17.86
C SER A 272 -12.97 11.03 19.35
N HIS A 273 -12.96 9.78 19.81
CA HIS A 273 -13.07 9.50 21.23
C HIS A 273 -11.75 9.69 21.95
N LEU A 274 -11.82 10.29 23.12
CA LEU A 274 -10.67 10.41 24.00
C LEU A 274 -10.53 9.14 24.83
N ILE A 275 -9.32 8.61 24.86
CA ILE A 275 -8.95 7.51 25.73
C ILE A 275 -8.30 8.14 26.99
N LEU A 276 -8.84 7.82 28.15
CA LEU A 276 -8.32 8.28 29.43
C LEU A 276 -7.48 7.16 30.06
N ASP A 277 -6.25 7.47 30.41
CA ASP A 277 -5.37 6.62 31.21
C ASP A 277 -4.91 7.44 32.43
N GLY A 278 -5.64 7.36 33.52
CA GLY A 278 -5.47 8.23 34.67
C GLY A 278 -5.73 9.71 34.33
N GLU A 279 -4.72 10.55 34.51
CA GLU A 279 -4.76 11.97 34.13
C GLU A 279 -4.35 12.20 32.66
N TYR A 280 -3.82 11.18 32.01
CA TYR A 280 -3.39 11.28 30.61
C TYR A 280 -4.57 11.04 29.67
N MET A 281 -4.63 11.86 28.64
CA MET A 281 -5.67 11.83 27.63
C MET A 281 -4.99 11.68 26.25
N THR A 282 -5.48 10.73 25.46
CA THR A 282 -5.07 10.55 24.05
C THR A 282 -6.28 10.45 23.15
N CYS A 283 -6.10 10.74 21.89
CA CYS A 283 -7.15 10.67 20.90
C CYS A 283 -7.14 9.32 20.21
N LEU A 284 -8.33 8.74 20.00
CA LEU A 284 -8.53 7.57 19.14
C LEU A 284 -8.60 8.06 17.69
N LEU A 285 -7.55 7.79 16.91
CA LEU A 285 -7.48 8.25 15.53
C LEU A 285 -8.41 7.48 14.60
N TYR A 286 -8.62 6.18 14.84
CA TYR A 286 -9.45 5.33 13.99
C TYR A 286 -10.02 4.13 14.75
N THR A 287 -11.26 3.74 14.42
CA THR A 287 -11.92 2.52 14.92
C THR A 287 -12.40 1.66 13.74
N SER A 288 -12.72 0.39 14.00
CA SER A 288 -13.26 -0.52 12.99
C SER A 288 -14.63 -0.11 12.44
N ASP A 289 -15.36 0.72 13.17
CA ASP A 289 -16.70 1.22 12.78
C ASP A 289 -16.67 2.65 12.23
N ALA A 290 -15.50 3.21 12.03
CA ALA A 290 -15.38 4.59 11.59
C ALA A 290 -15.77 4.77 10.13
N ALA A 291 -16.81 5.53 9.91
CA ALA A 291 -17.10 6.16 8.63
C ALA A 291 -16.78 7.65 8.75
N ASP A 292 -15.91 8.08 7.87
CA ASP A 292 -15.62 9.47 7.49
C ASP A 292 -15.49 10.57 8.56
N ASP A 293 -14.37 11.23 8.44
CA ASP A 293 -13.94 12.53 8.95
C ASP A 293 -13.19 12.58 10.28
N LEU A 294 -11.94 12.76 10.02
CA LEU A 294 -10.87 13.08 10.95
C LEU A 294 -10.89 14.54 11.35
N LEU A 295 -11.07 14.81 12.58
CA LEU A 295 -10.50 16.02 13.21
C LEU A 295 -10.10 15.67 14.65
N CYS A 296 -8.86 15.22 14.81
CA CYS A 296 -8.17 15.32 16.10
C CYS A 296 -6.87 16.06 15.89
#